data_d27f4eef4a96d3142089497b6ecadcaf
#
_entry.id   d27f4eef4a96d3142089497b6ecadcaf
#
_cell.length_a   1.000
_cell.length_b   1.000
_cell.length_c   1.000
_cell.angle_alpha   90.00
_cell.angle_beta   90.00
_cell.angle_gamma   90.00
#
_symmetry.space_group_name_H-M   'P 1'
#
loop_
_entity.id
_entity.type
_entity.pdbx_description
1 polymer ?
#
loop_
_entity_poly.entity_id
_entity_poly.type
_entity_poly.pdbx_seq_one_letter_code
_entity_poly.pdbx_strand_id
1 'polypeptide(L)'
;MEESSVKRRINVLLTILTALAALLCLHATVQVLSQGYVNCGGYSLFRVVTGSMEPTLPVGTLLLTEQTDMQDIQVDDIICFQAQESAIFGKMMTHRVVGIHTGADGELLFETKGDANLAQDGYLVTQTNFVGKVIWYTGAGNVLASIFSFFTNKVGFLACIVFPCFLLAGLLLRDCVQNIRKELKLAMDELDQESEQMDVRLELTPEEREEMSERIRAELTKELMRGAQGAEKPETE
;
A
#
# COMPACT_ATOMS: atom_id res chain seq x y z
N MET A 1 -2.15 5.82 34.61
CA MET A 1 -2.74 4.64 33.96
C MET A 1 -3.62 5.01 32.76
N GLU A 2 -4.38 6.07 32.81
CA GLU A 2 -5.30 6.51 31.74
C GLU A 2 -4.57 7.08 30.51
N GLU A 3 -3.49 7.85 30.70
CA GLU A 3 -2.70 8.47 29.62
C GLU A 3 -1.97 7.45 28.73
N SER A 4 -1.52 6.33 29.28
CA SER A 4 -0.88 5.24 28.53
C SER A 4 -1.89 4.48 27.64
N SER A 5 -3.14 4.32 28.13
CA SER A 5 -4.23 3.69 27.39
C SER A 5 -4.67 4.55 26.19
N VAL A 6 -4.74 5.88 26.35
CA VAL A 6 -5.08 6.81 25.29
C VAL A 6 -3.99 6.84 24.20
N LYS A 7 -2.72 6.92 24.57
CA LYS A 7 -1.59 6.85 23.62
C LYS A 7 -1.60 5.54 22.84
N ARG A 8 -1.85 4.41 23.47
CA ARG A 8 -1.95 3.10 22.80
C ARG A 8 -3.10 3.05 21.79
N ARG A 9 -4.28 3.58 22.14
CA ARG A 9 -5.44 3.66 21.21
C ARG A 9 -5.14 4.55 20.01
N ILE A 10 -4.48 5.69 20.21
CA ILE A 10 -4.09 6.60 19.12
C ILE A 10 -3.09 5.90 18.18
N ASN A 11 -2.08 5.23 18.72
CA ASN A 11 -1.10 4.51 17.89
C ASN A 11 -1.75 3.38 17.09
N VAL A 12 -2.66 2.61 17.68
CA VAL A 12 -3.42 1.56 16.98
C VAL A 12 -4.26 2.17 15.87
N LEU A 13 -4.95 3.28 16.13
CA LEU A 13 -5.74 3.98 15.11
C LEU A 13 -4.88 4.48 13.95
N LEU A 14 -3.74 5.09 14.25
CA LEU A 14 -2.78 5.55 13.24
C LEU A 14 -2.22 4.38 12.41
N THR A 15 -1.91 3.25 13.04
CA THR A 15 -1.45 2.05 12.34
C THR A 15 -2.51 1.50 11.38
N ILE A 16 -3.77 1.46 11.82
CA ILE A 16 -4.89 1.03 10.98
C ILE A 16 -5.07 1.99 9.79
N LEU A 17 -5.00 3.30 10.05
CA LEU A 17 -5.15 4.32 9.02
C LEU A 17 -4.02 4.26 7.97
N THR A 18 -2.78 4.06 8.41
CA THR A 18 -1.63 3.89 7.50
C THR A 18 -1.72 2.60 6.70
N ALA A 19 -2.15 1.49 7.31
CA ALA A 19 -2.36 0.24 6.61
C ALA A 19 -3.45 0.36 5.54
N LEU A 20 -4.57 1.04 5.86
CA LEU A 20 -5.64 1.32 4.92
C LEU A 20 -5.17 2.20 3.76
N ALA A 21 -4.42 3.27 4.05
CA ALA A 21 -3.85 4.14 3.03
C ALA A 21 -2.88 3.38 2.11
N ALA A 22 -2.03 2.52 2.66
CA ALA A 22 -1.12 1.68 1.88
C ALA A 22 -1.89 0.70 0.96
N LEU A 23 -2.97 0.10 1.45
CA LEU A 23 -3.82 -0.79 0.67
C LEU A 23 -4.51 -0.03 -0.49
N LEU A 24 -5.01 1.17 -0.25
CA LEU A 24 -5.62 2.02 -1.29
C LEU A 24 -4.58 2.44 -2.35
N CYS A 25 -3.38 2.82 -1.93
CA CYS A 25 -2.28 3.13 -2.85
C CYS A 25 -1.87 1.92 -3.70
N LEU A 26 -1.80 0.74 -3.10
CA LEU A 26 -1.50 -0.50 -3.82
C LEU A 26 -2.61 -0.82 -4.85
N HIS A 27 -3.88 -0.70 -4.44
CA HIS A 27 -5.02 -0.90 -5.35
C HIS A 27 -4.98 0.07 -6.52
N ALA A 28 -4.78 1.37 -6.27
CA ALA A 28 -4.64 2.37 -7.33
C ALA A 28 -3.44 2.08 -8.26
N THR A 29 -2.31 1.65 -7.70
CA THR A 29 -1.13 1.28 -8.51
C THR A 29 -1.42 0.09 -9.44
N VAL A 30 -2.08 -0.94 -8.94
CA VAL A 30 -2.48 -2.10 -9.74
C VAL A 30 -3.42 -1.68 -10.87
N GLN A 31 -4.40 -0.81 -10.62
CA GLN A 31 -5.29 -0.29 -11.65
C GLN A 31 -4.53 0.50 -12.72
N VAL A 32 -3.62 1.41 -12.34
CA VAL A 32 -2.81 2.18 -13.28
C VAL A 32 -1.94 1.27 -14.14
N LEU A 33 -1.36 0.21 -13.57
CA LEU A 33 -0.53 -0.74 -14.32
C LEU A 33 -1.34 -1.61 -15.28
N SER A 34 -2.60 -1.96 -14.94
CA SER A 34 -3.45 -2.84 -15.72
C SER A 34 -4.29 -2.11 -16.78
N GLN A 35 -4.82 -0.93 -16.43
CA GLN A 35 -5.79 -0.19 -17.26
C GLN A 35 -5.29 1.18 -17.72
N GLY A 36 -4.20 1.69 -17.12
CA GLY A 36 -3.64 3.01 -17.40
C GLY A 36 -4.33 4.17 -16.66
N TYR A 37 -5.35 3.91 -15.86
CA TYR A 37 -6.10 4.90 -15.08
C TYR A 37 -6.67 4.32 -13.80
N VAL A 38 -7.16 5.19 -12.89
CA VAL A 38 -7.82 4.78 -11.64
C VAL A 38 -9.33 4.94 -11.82
N ASN A 39 -10.07 3.86 -11.58
CA ASN A 39 -11.53 3.85 -11.48
C ASN A 39 -11.93 3.64 -10.02
N CYS A 40 -12.76 4.53 -9.52
CA CYS A 40 -13.28 4.46 -8.16
C CYS A 40 -14.82 4.44 -8.19
N GLY A 41 -15.39 3.24 -8.05
CA GLY A 41 -16.84 3.08 -8.04
C GLY A 41 -17.55 3.47 -9.35
N GLY A 42 -16.92 3.26 -10.50
CA GLY A 42 -17.44 3.64 -11.80
C GLY A 42 -17.04 5.05 -12.26
N TYR A 43 -16.35 5.81 -11.41
CA TYR A 43 -15.90 7.18 -11.75
C TYR A 43 -14.38 7.21 -11.93
N SER A 44 -13.94 7.99 -12.94
CA SER A 44 -12.52 8.21 -13.20
C SER A 44 -12.24 9.69 -13.44
N LEU A 45 -11.05 10.13 -13.01
CA LEU A 45 -10.63 11.51 -13.13
C LEU A 45 -9.46 11.62 -14.11
N PHE A 46 -9.62 12.45 -15.14
CA PHE A 46 -8.60 12.67 -16.16
C PHE A 46 -8.25 14.14 -16.28
N ARG A 47 -7.09 14.42 -16.86
CA ARG A 47 -6.64 15.75 -17.20
C ARG A 47 -6.36 15.87 -18.68
N VAL A 48 -6.92 16.88 -19.32
CA VAL A 48 -6.66 17.20 -20.73
C VAL A 48 -5.21 17.65 -20.91
N VAL A 49 -4.48 16.97 -21.78
CA VAL A 49 -3.06 17.25 -22.06
C VAL A 49 -2.78 17.76 -23.45
N THR A 50 -3.77 17.67 -24.36
CA THR A 50 -3.67 18.13 -25.76
C THR A 50 -4.82 19.08 -26.11
N GLY A 51 -4.65 19.91 -27.13
CA GLY A 51 -5.65 20.87 -27.54
C GLY A 51 -6.71 20.34 -28.52
N SER A 52 -6.82 19.03 -28.73
CA SER A 52 -7.77 18.44 -29.71
C SER A 52 -9.23 18.73 -29.41
N MET A 53 -9.57 19.06 -28.17
CA MET A 53 -10.91 19.39 -27.72
C MET A 53 -11.12 20.90 -27.46
N GLU A 54 -10.20 21.76 -27.87
CA GLU A 54 -10.40 23.20 -27.78
C GLU A 54 -11.49 23.66 -28.77
N PRO A 55 -12.27 24.70 -28.41
CA PRO A 55 -12.24 25.46 -27.17
C PRO A 55 -13.03 24.83 -26.01
N THR A 56 -13.75 23.74 -26.24
CA THR A 56 -14.67 23.14 -25.25
C THR A 56 -13.91 22.67 -23.99
N LEU A 57 -12.81 21.95 -24.19
CA LEU A 57 -11.96 21.42 -23.13
C LEU A 57 -10.50 21.89 -23.34
N PRO A 58 -10.13 23.08 -22.85
CA PRO A 58 -8.77 23.58 -22.96
C PRO A 58 -7.76 22.69 -22.26
N VAL A 59 -6.49 22.75 -22.68
CA VAL A 59 -5.39 22.05 -22.02
C VAL A 59 -5.34 22.41 -20.53
N GLY A 60 -5.21 21.38 -19.69
CA GLY A 60 -5.21 21.52 -18.23
C GLY A 60 -6.58 21.35 -17.57
N THR A 61 -7.66 21.26 -18.33
CA THR A 61 -9.00 20.95 -17.82
C THR A 61 -9.00 19.59 -17.11
N LEU A 62 -9.67 19.51 -15.96
CA LEU A 62 -9.92 18.29 -15.23
C LEU A 62 -11.30 17.75 -15.62
N LEU A 63 -11.36 16.46 -15.94
CA LEU A 63 -12.57 15.76 -16.39
C LEU A 63 -12.97 14.71 -15.35
N LEU A 64 -14.25 14.65 -15.04
CA LEU A 64 -14.85 13.51 -14.34
C LEU A 64 -15.63 12.68 -15.36
N THR A 65 -15.29 11.41 -15.48
CA THR A 65 -16.00 10.46 -16.33
C THR A 65 -16.72 9.43 -15.49
N GLU A 66 -17.87 9.00 -16.00
CA GLU A 66 -18.67 7.92 -15.45
C GLU A 66 -18.68 6.75 -16.41
N GLN A 67 -18.43 5.56 -15.89
CA GLN A 67 -18.56 4.32 -16.65
C GLN A 67 -20.04 4.05 -16.91
N THR A 68 -20.48 4.27 -18.14
CA THR A 68 -21.86 4.21 -18.59
C THR A 68 -21.98 3.10 -19.63
N ASP A 69 -23.16 2.51 -19.77
CA ASP A 69 -23.41 1.58 -20.87
C ASP A 69 -23.30 2.33 -22.22
N MET A 70 -22.73 1.69 -23.24
CA MET A 70 -22.66 2.28 -24.57
C MET A 70 -24.06 2.61 -25.16
N GLN A 71 -25.11 1.94 -24.72
CA GLN A 71 -26.49 2.20 -25.14
C GLN A 71 -27.03 3.56 -24.67
N ASP A 72 -26.46 4.12 -23.61
CA ASP A 72 -26.85 5.41 -23.04
C ASP A 72 -26.08 6.59 -23.66
N ILE A 73 -25.15 6.31 -24.56
CA ILE A 73 -24.35 7.33 -25.26
C ILE A 73 -25.10 7.87 -26.45
N GLN A 74 -25.08 9.16 -26.62
CA GLN A 74 -25.72 9.88 -27.71
C GLN A 74 -24.69 10.65 -28.56
N VAL A 75 -25.06 10.99 -29.78
CA VAL A 75 -24.30 11.93 -30.61
C VAL A 75 -24.18 13.25 -29.84
N ASP A 76 -23.04 13.91 -29.93
CA ASP A 76 -22.61 15.09 -29.17
C ASP A 76 -22.09 14.83 -27.73
N ASP A 77 -22.22 13.61 -27.20
CA ASP A 77 -21.58 13.27 -25.93
C ASP A 77 -20.06 13.29 -26.04
N ILE A 78 -19.40 13.74 -25.00
CA ILE A 78 -17.93 13.66 -24.88
C ILE A 78 -17.59 12.39 -24.12
N ILE A 79 -16.77 11.54 -24.71
CA ILE A 79 -16.37 10.26 -24.15
C ILE A 79 -14.86 10.14 -23.99
N CYS A 80 -14.45 9.35 -22.99
CA CYS A 80 -13.08 8.90 -22.82
C CYS A 80 -12.93 7.46 -23.30
N PHE A 81 -11.86 7.18 -24.02
CA PHE A 81 -11.56 5.86 -24.57
C PHE A 81 -10.05 5.68 -24.77
N GLN A 82 -9.61 4.44 -24.96
CA GLN A 82 -8.22 4.14 -25.28
C GLN A 82 -8.00 4.19 -26.79
N ALA A 83 -6.99 4.94 -27.21
CA ALA A 83 -6.64 5.06 -28.63
C ALA A 83 -6.22 3.71 -29.23
N GLN A 84 -6.71 3.44 -30.44
CA GLN A 84 -6.37 2.25 -31.20
C GLN A 84 -5.33 2.52 -32.31
N GLU A 85 -4.99 3.78 -32.54
CA GLU A 85 -3.95 4.15 -33.49
C GLU A 85 -2.56 3.73 -33.01
N SER A 86 -1.77 3.12 -33.87
CA SER A 86 -0.47 2.51 -33.51
C SER A 86 0.50 3.47 -32.84
N ALA A 87 0.51 4.75 -33.26
CA ALA A 87 1.41 5.79 -32.71
C ALA A 87 1.07 6.17 -31.25
N ILE A 88 -0.19 6.02 -30.86
CA ILE A 88 -0.72 6.44 -29.56
C ILE A 88 -1.50 5.32 -28.86
N PHE A 89 -1.27 4.08 -29.27
CA PHE A 89 -1.99 2.90 -28.78
C PHE A 89 -2.05 2.85 -27.26
N GLY A 90 -3.24 2.63 -26.70
CA GLY A 90 -3.48 2.54 -25.27
C GLY A 90 -3.46 3.89 -24.53
N LYS A 91 -3.14 5.02 -25.17
CA LYS A 91 -3.26 6.34 -24.53
C LYS A 91 -4.73 6.72 -24.39
N MET A 92 -5.03 7.38 -23.27
CA MET A 92 -6.37 7.91 -23.01
C MET A 92 -6.64 9.09 -23.94
N MET A 93 -7.76 9.00 -24.65
CA MET A 93 -8.29 10.03 -25.54
C MET A 93 -9.64 10.51 -25.04
N THR A 94 -9.94 11.77 -25.29
CA THR A 94 -11.24 12.38 -24.96
C THR A 94 -11.71 13.13 -26.18
N HIS A 95 -12.73 12.64 -26.84
CA HIS A 95 -13.31 13.25 -28.05
C HIS A 95 -14.84 13.21 -28.00
N ARG A 96 -15.47 13.93 -28.91
CA ARG A 96 -16.92 14.00 -29.06
C ARG A 96 -17.41 12.89 -30.01
N VAL A 97 -18.52 12.25 -29.66
CA VAL A 97 -19.23 11.32 -30.54
C VAL A 97 -19.89 12.09 -31.65
N VAL A 98 -19.52 11.82 -32.88
CA VAL A 98 -20.11 12.44 -34.09
C VAL A 98 -20.96 11.47 -34.91
N GLY A 99 -20.89 10.19 -34.64
CA GLY A 99 -21.71 9.16 -35.25
C GLY A 99 -21.81 7.91 -34.39
N ILE A 100 -22.93 7.21 -34.51
CA ILE A 100 -23.17 5.93 -33.85
C ILE A 100 -23.53 4.92 -34.93
N HIS A 101 -22.80 3.82 -34.99
CA HIS A 101 -22.97 2.76 -35.95
C HIS A 101 -23.27 1.44 -35.22
N THR A 102 -23.90 0.52 -35.94
CA THR A 102 -24.13 -0.84 -35.45
C THR A 102 -23.28 -1.79 -36.28
N GLY A 103 -22.40 -2.54 -35.61
CA GLY A 103 -21.59 -3.57 -36.23
C GLY A 103 -22.41 -4.79 -36.70
N ALA A 104 -21.77 -5.71 -37.40
CA ALA A 104 -22.42 -6.90 -37.94
C ALA A 104 -23.01 -7.82 -36.84
N ASP A 105 -22.41 -7.81 -35.66
CA ASP A 105 -22.83 -8.60 -34.50
C ASP A 105 -23.80 -7.84 -33.56
N GLY A 106 -24.29 -6.67 -34.01
CA GLY A 106 -25.20 -5.82 -33.25
C GLY A 106 -24.50 -4.97 -32.17
N GLU A 107 -23.17 -4.97 -32.11
CA GLU A 107 -22.41 -4.11 -31.20
C GLU A 107 -22.47 -2.64 -31.64
N LEU A 108 -22.46 -1.73 -30.65
CA LEU A 108 -22.39 -0.30 -30.91
C LEU A 108 -20.95 0.12 -31.19
N LEU A 109 -20.77 0.97 -32.16
CA LEU A 109 -19.49 1.53 -32.58
C LEU A 109 -19.63 3.05 -32.67
N PHE A 110 -18.75 3.78 -31.99
CA PHE A 110 -18.78 5.24 -32.01
C PHE A 110 -17.73 5.80 -32.96
N GLU A 111 -18.15 6.68 -33.81
CA GLU A 111 -17.31 7.56 -34.59
C GLU A 111 -17.04 8.83 -33.76
N THR A 112 -15.77 9.17 -33.53
CA THR A 112 -15.38 10.27 -32.66
C THR A 112 -14.55 11.32 -33.40
N LYS A 113 -14.57 12.55 -32.85
CA LYS A 113 -13.79 13.67 -33.37
C LYS A 113 -13.43 14.63 -32.26
N GLY A 114 -12.20 15.10 -32.26
CA GLY A 114 -11.80 16.25 -31.42
C GLY A 114 -12.41 17.54 -31.97
N ASP A 115 -12.92 18.40 -31.08
CA ASP A 115 -13.59 19.64 -31.44
C ASP A 115 -12.69 20.59 -32.28
N ALA A 116 -11.38 20.58 -32.03
CA ALA A 116 -10.39 21.33 -32.82
C ALA A 116 -9.85 20.59 -34.06
N ASN A 117 -10.16 19.30 -34.22
CA ASN A 117 -9.65 18.52 -35.33
C ASN A 117 -10.42 18.80 -36.62
N LEU A 118 -9.72 18.76 -37.75
CA LEU A 118 -10.36 18.91 -39.06
C LEU A 118 -11.11 17.64 -39.51
N ALA A 119 -10.54 16.47 -39.18
CA ALA A 119 -11.08 15.17 -39.56
C ALA A 119 -11.53 14.38 -38.32
N GLN A 120 -12.40 13.42 -38.54
CA GLN A 120 -12.77 12.39 -37.56
C GLN A 120 -11.57 11.48 -37.23
N ASP A 121 -11.68 10.75 -36.14
CA ASP A 121 -10.68 9.75 -35.78
C ASP A 121 -10.69 8.61 -36.77
N GLY A 122 -9.54 8.08 -37.13
CA GLY A 122 -9.40 7.04 -38.17
C GLY A 122 -9.84 5.64 -37.74
N TYR A 123 -10.49 5.51 -36.58
CA TYR A 123 -10.97 4.25 -36.03
C TYR A 123 -12.24 4.47 -35.20
N LEU A 124 -13.01 3.39 -35.03
CA LEU A 124 -14.24 3.43 -34.24
C LEU A 124 -13.97 3.01 -32.80
N VAL A 125 -14.67 3.62 -31.86
CA VAL A 125 -14.67 3.22 -30.46
C VAL A 125 -15.63 2.05 -30.27
N THR A 126 -15.13 0.99 -29.67
CA THR A 126 -15.84 -0.26 -29.38
C THR A 126 -15.98 -0.45 -27.87
N GLN A 127 -16.73 -1.44 -27.44
CA GLN A 127 -16.86 -1.82 -26.02
C GLN A 127 -15.49 -2.09 -25.34
N THR A 128 -14.51 -2.58 -26.11
CA THR A 128 -13.20 -2.98 -25.57
C THR A 128 -12.29 -1.80 -25.21
N ASN A 129 -12.44 -0.68 -25.90
CA ASN A 129 -11.63 0.52 -25.67
C ASN A 129 -12.41 1.72 -25.11
N PHE A 130 -13.72 1.61 -24.96
CA PHE A 130 -14.56 2.60 -24.30
C PHE A 130 -14.28 2.61 -22.79
N VAL A 131 -14.19 3.80 -22.18
CA VAL A 131 -13.91 3.97 -20.75
C VAL A 131 -15.10 4.61 -20.03
N GLY A 132 -15.72 5.63 -20.61
CA GLY A 132 -16.88 6.27 -20.00
C GLY A 132 -17.22 7.63 -20.62
N LYS A 133 -18.35 8.17 -20.18
CA LYS A 133 -18.88 9.49 -20.58
C LYS A 133 -18.35 10.58 -19.65
N VAL A 134 -17.96 11.72 -20.20
CA VAL A 134 -17.62 12.90 -19.43
C VAL A 134 -18.91 13.53 -18.89
N ILE A 135 -19.05 13.50 -17.57
CA ILE A 135 -20.25 14.05 -16.88
C ILE A 135 -20.00 15.43 -16.29
N TRP A 136 -18.73 15.79 -16.07
CA TRP A 136 -18.36 17.08 -15.52
C TRP A 136 -16.92 17.46 -15.91
N TYR A 137 -16.65 18.76 -16.03
CA TYR A 137 -15.30 19.27 -16.26
C TYR A 137 -15.10 20.66 -15.66
N THR A 138 -13.85 20.99 -15.35
CA THR A 138 -13.46 22.31 -14.87
C THR A 138 -13.27 23.26 -16.05
N GLY A 139 -13.41 24.60 -15.80
CA GLY A 139 -12.92 25.61 -16.76
C GLY A 139 -11.39 25.64 -16.81
N ALA A 140 -10.85 26.28 -17.85
CA ALA A 140 -9.43 26.55 -17.99
C ALA A 140 -8.87 27.32 -16.80
N GLY A 141 -7.66 26.95 -16.34
CA GLY A 141 -6.98 27.63 -15.24
C GLY A 141 -7.59 27.42 -13.85
N ASN A 142 -8.46 26.43 -13.69
CA ASN A 142 -9.08 26.12 -12.41
C ASN A 142 -8.05 25.69 -11.37
N VAL A 143 -8.17 26.23 -10.15
CA VAL A 143 -7.27 25.92 -9.02
C VAL A 143 -7.28 24.44 -8.69
N LEU A 144 -8.44 23.76 -8.77
CA LEU A 144 -8.55 22.32 -8.51
C LEU A 144 -7.72 21.51 -9.54
N ALA A 145 -7.77 21.89 -10.82
CA ALA A 145 -6.96 21.26 -11.85
C ALA A 145 -5.45 21.45 -11.62
N SER A 146 -5.06 22.63 -11.11
CA SER A 146 -3.67 22.93 -10.75
C SER A 146 -3.20 22.11 -9.55
N ILE A 147 -4.03 22.00 -8.51
CA ILE A 147 -3.77 21.16 -7.33
C ILE A 147 -3.66 19.69 -7.75
N PHE A 148 -4.61 19.20 -8.53
CA PHE A 148 -4.56 17.82 -9.04
C PHE A 148 -3.31 17.56 -9.86
N SER A 149 -2.94 18.50 -10.76
CA SER A 149 -1.71 18.43 -11.55
C SER A 149 -0.44 18.35 -10.69
N PHE A 150 -0.41 19.12 -9.58
CA PHE A 150 0.70 19.08 -8.65
C PHE A 150 0.83 17.68 -8.00
N PHE A 151 -0.25 17.11 -7.49
CA PHE A 151 -0.24 15.77 -6.86
C PHE A 151 0.03 14.63 -7.83
N THR A 152 -0.37 14.76 -9.10
CA THR A 152 -0.13 13.76 -10.15
C THR A 152 1.23 13.91 -10.83
N ASN A 153 1.91 15.02 -10.64
CA ASN A 153 3.29 15.20 -11.09
C ASN A 153 4.24 14.32 -10.24
N LYS A 154 5.27 13.75 -10.86
CA LYS A 154 6.26 12.88 -10.20
C LYS A 154 6.84 13.49 -8.93
N VAL A 155 7.17 14.79 -8.96
CA VAL A 155 7.75 15.51 -7.81
C VAL A 155 6.71 15.74 -6.70
N GLY A 156 5.51 16.19 -7.06
CA GLY A 156 4.43 16.40 -6.09
C GLY A 156 3.96 15.10 -5.44
N PHE A 157 3.82 14.04 -6.22
CA PHE A 157 3.50 12.71 -5.70
C PHE A 157 4.57 12.21 -4.71
N LEU A 158 5.85 12.32 -5.07
CA LEU A 158 6.95 11.92 -4.20
C LEU A 158 6.97 12.74 -2.90
N ALA A 159 6.83 14.06 -3.00
CA ALA A 159 6.91 14.96 -1.85
C ALA A 159 5.69 14.85 -0.93
N CYS A 160 4.48 14.73 -1.47
CA CYS A 160 3.24 14.83 -0.69
C CYS A 160 2.64 13.49 -0.30
N ILE A 161 2.98 12.41 -0.98
CA ILE A 161 2.43 11.08 -0.70
C ILE A 161 3.52 10.14 -0.20
N VAL A 162 4.56 9.94 -0.99
CA VAL A 162 5.58 8.93 -0.67
C VAL A 162 6.42 9.32 0.55
N PHE A 163 6.91 10.57 0.60
CA PHE A 163 7.75 11.02 1.70
C PHE A 163 7.04 11.02 3.07
N PRO A 164 5.81 11.55 3.24
CA PRO A 164 5.08 11.47 4.51
C PRO A 164 4.77 10.02 4.91
N CYS A 165 4.46 9.13 3.96
CA CYS A 165 4.24 7.71 4.26
C CYS A 165 5.51 7.05 4.82
N PHE A 166 6.67 7.31 4.23
CA PHE A 166 7.95 6.81 4.74
C PHE A 166 8.31 7.40 6.10
N LEU A 167 8.06 8.69 6.30
CA LEU A 167 8.29 9.34 7.60
C LEU A 167 7.41 8.71 8.69
N LEU A 168 6.13 8.50 8.41
CA LEU A 168 5.20 7.88 9.34
C LEU A 168 5.59 6.44 9.65
N ALA A 169 5.93 5.65 8.63
CA ALA A 169 6.42 4.29 8.80
C ALA A 169 7.70 4.25 9.67
N GLY A 170 8.64 5.16 9.45
CA GLY A 170 9.85 5.29 10.25
C GLY A 170 9.59 5.66 11.70
N LEU A 171 8.64 6.56 11.96
CA LEU A 171 8.22 6.91 13.32
C LEU A 171 7.57 5.74 14.05
N LEU A 172 6.67 5.01 13.38
CA LEU A 172 6.02 3.82 13.96
C LEU A 172 7.03 2.70 14.25
N LEU A 173 8.00 2.48 13.35
CA LEU A 173 9.09 1.52 13.56
C LEU A 173 9.95 1.91 14.75
N ARG A 174 10.30 3.20 14.87
CA ARG A 174 11.05 3.72 16.01
C ARG A 174 10.31 3.49 17.32
N ASP A 175 9.02 3.79 17.37
CA ASP A 175 8.21 3.60 18.59
C ASP A 175 8.07 2.12 18.93
N CYS A 176 7.92 1.24 17.97
CA CYS A 176 7.92 -0.22 18.15
C CYS A 176 9.24 -0.70 18.75
N VAL A 177 10.38 -0.30 18.19
CA VAL A 177 11.71 -0.67 18.68
C VAL A 177 11.95 -0.13 20.09
N GLN A 178 11.52 1.10 20.41
CA GLN A 178 11.64 1.66 21.75
C GLN A 178 10.80 0.91 22.78
N ASN A 179 9.60 0.47 22.41
CA ASN A 179 8.74 -0.31 23.31
C ASN A 179 9.35 -1.69 23.58
N ILE A 180 9.85 -2.38 22.56
CA ILE A 180 10.55 -3.68 22.72
C ILE A 180 11.79 -3.51 23.63
N ARG A 181 12.59 -2.44 23.44
CA ARG A 181 13.75 -2.17 24.28
C ARG A 181 13.37 -1.92 25.74
N LYS A 182 12.25 -1.24 25.99
CA LYS A 182 11.76 -1.00 27.37
C LYS A 182 11.30 -2.29 28.03
N GLU A 183 10.54 -3.14 27.32
CA GLU A 183 10.11 -4.43 27.86
C GLU A 183 11.30 -5.36 28.12
N LEU A 184 12.26 -5.39 27.19
CA LEU A 184 13.48 -6.18 27.37
C LEU A 184 14.29 -5.71 28.59
N LYS A 185 14.41 -4.38 28.78
CA LYS A 185 15.11 -3.82 29.93
C LYS A 185 14.41 -4.16 31.24
N LEU A 186 13.08 -4.06 31.31
CA LEU A 186 12.31 -4.45 32.48
C LEU A 186 12.48 -5.95 32.80
N ALA A 187 12.43 -6.81 31.79
CA ALA A 187 12.68 -8.24 31.98
C ALA A 187 14.12 -8.55 32.45
N MET A 188 15.12 -7.80 31.97
CA MET A 188 16.49 -7.94 32.44
C MET A 188 16.63 -7.45 33.89
N ASP A 189 16.03 -6.30 34.23
CA ASP A 189 16.06 -5.77 35.60
C ASP A 189 15.37 -6.74 36.62
N GLU A 190 14.28 -7.43 36.16
CA GLU A 190 13.63 -8.49 36.96
C GLU A 190 14.54 -9.71 37.17
N LEU A 191 15.23 -10.17 36.12
CA LEU A 191 16.19 -11.29 36.20
C LEU A 191 17.38 -10.95 37.09
N ASP A 192 17.89 -9.72 37.03
CA ASP A 192 18.98 -9.26 37.90
C ASP A 192 18.53 -9.23 39.36
N GLN A 193 17.30 -8.77 39.65
CA GLN A 193 16.73 -8.81 41.01
C GLN A 193 16.51 -10.23 41.53
N GLU A 194 16.02 -11.15 40.68
CA GLU A 194 15.90 -12.57 41.05
C GLU A 194 17.26 -13.21 41.35
N SER A 195 18.29 -12.88 40.53
CA SER A 195 19.64 -13.38 40.74
C SER A 195 20.25 -12.85 42.03
N GLU A 196 20.05 -11.57 42.34
CA GLU A 196 20.53 -10.94 43.59
C GLU A 196 19.81 -11.51 44.82
N GLN A 197 18.50 -11.77 44.74
CA GLN A 197 17.75 -12.44 45.80
C GLN A 197 18.17 -13.91 45.99
N MET A 198 18.55 -14.59 44.90
CA MET A 198 19.06 -15.95 44.97
C MET A 198 20.46 -15.99 45.59
N ASP A 199 21.34 -15.03 45.28
CA ASP A 199 22.65 -14.90 45.89
C ASP A 199 22.55 -14.56 47.41
N VAL A 200 21.61 -13.69 47.80
CA VAL A 200 21.33 -13.43 49.23
C VAL A 200 20.77 -14.65 49.97
N ARG A 201 19.97 -15.49 49.29
CA ARG A 201 19.49 -16.78 49.82
C ARG A 201 20.60 -17.85 49.92
N LEU A 202 21.63 -17.73 49.07
CA LEU A 202 22.80 -18.62 49.03
C LEU A 202 24.00 -18.07 49.82
N GLU A 203 23.82 -17.07 50.67
CA GLU A 203 24.81 -16.74 51.69
C GLU A 203 24.91 -17.90 52.71
N LEU A 204 25.40 -19.00 52.23
CA LEU A 204 25.93 -20.08 53.03
C LEU A 204 27.14 -19.55 53.76
N THR A 205 27.16 -19.75 55.05
CA THR A 205 28.38 -19.47 55.83
C THR A 205 29.56 -20.23 55.21
N PRO A 206 30.79 -19.79 55.38
CA PRO A 206 31.94 -20.49 54.82
C PRO A 206 31.97 -21.98 55.21
N GLU A 207 31.49 -22.35 56.39
CA GLU A 207 31.35 -23.73 56.84
C GLU A 207 30.28 -24.50 56.07
N GLU A 208 29.11 -23.92 55.84
CA GLU A 208 28.03 -24.58 55.06
C GLU A 208 28.42 -24.75 53.57
N ARG A 209 29.19 -23.81 53.04
CA ARG A 209 29.70 -23.89 51.65
C ARG A 209 30.73 -25.02 51.49
N GLU A 210 31.57 -25.23 52.50
CA GLU A 210 32.56 -26.31 52.52
C GLU A 210 31.86 -27.66 52.68
N GLU A 211 30.90 -27.78 53.57
CA GLU A 211 30.10 -28.97 53.79
C GLU A 211 29.30 -29.38 52.54
N MET A 212 28.68 -28.40 51.84
CA MET A 212 27.95 -28.62 50.62
C MET A 212 28.89 -29.05 49.47
N SER A 213 30.05 -28.40 49.34
CA SER A 213 31.07 -28.79 48.34
C SER A 213 31.60 -30.20 48.55
N GLU A 214 31.78 -30.62 49.78
CA GLU A 214 32.17 -31.98 50.13
C GLU A 214 31.08 -33.02 49.81
N ARG A 215 29.80 -32.70 50.10
CA ARG A 215 28.65 -33.55 49.74
C ARG A 215 28.53 -33.72 48.24
N ILE A 216 28.62 -32.62 47.47
CA ILE A 216 28.56 -32.68 45.97
C ILE A 216 29.73 -33.48 45.42
N ARG A 217 30.95 -33.31 45.94
CA ARG A 217 32.10 -34.12 45.50
C ARG A 217 31.95 -35.61 45.84
N ALA A 218 31.41 -35.92 47.00
CA ALA A 218 31.16 -37.31 47.39
C ALA A 218 30.09 -37.98 46.51
N GLU A 219 29.04 -37.23 46.17
CA GLU A 219 27.96 -37.74 45.31
C GLU A 219 28.41 -37.90 43.87
N LEU A 220 29.14 -36.94 43.31
CA LEU A 220 29.77 -37.05 41.97
C LEU A 220 30.77 -38.23 41.90
N THR A 221 31.58 -38.43 42.96
CA THR A 221 32.52 -39.54 43.01
C THR A 221 31.79 -40.89 43.04
N LYS A 222 30.65 -40.95 43.76
CA LYS A 222 29.80 -42.16 43.80
C LYS A 222 29.10 -42.43 42.46
N GLU A 223 28.67 -41.41 41.76
CA GLU A 223 28.11 -41.56 40.41
C GLU A 223 29.18 -41.99 39.39
N LEU A 224 30.35 -41.38 39.43
CA LEU A 224 31.48 -41.76 38.59
C LEU A 224 31.90 -43.21 38.80
N MET A 225 31.96 -43.66 40.08
CA MET A 225 32.26 -45.08 40.39
C MET A 225 31.15 -46.04 39.94
N ARG A 226 29.87 -45.63 40.02
CA ARG A 226 28.76 -46.41 39.45
C ARG A 226 28.82 -46.49 37.94
N GLY A 227 29.16 -45.40 37.29
CA GLY A 227 29.34 -45.33 35.84
C GLY A 227 30.51 -46.23 35.37
N ALA A 228 31.61 -46.23 36.12
CA ALA A 228 32.77 -47.07 35.83
C ALA A 228 32.51 -48.59 36.05
N GLN A 229 31.71 -48.95 37.06
CA GLN A 229 31.32 -50.38 37.28
C GLN A 229 30.24 -50.88 36.28
N GLY A 230 29.48 -49.96 35.64
CA GLY A 230 28.52 -50.32 34.58
C GLY A 230 29.18 -50.55 33.21
N ALA A 231 30.42 -50.05 33.02
CA ALA A 231 31.14 -50.17 31.74
C ALA A 231 31.99 -51.48 31.65
N GLU A 232 32.08 -52.27 32.73
CA GLU A 232 32.90 -53.49 32.81
C GLU A 232 32.02 -54.77 32.80
N LYS A 233 31.05 -54.89 31.89
CA LYS A 233 30.46 -56.17 31.53
C LYS A 233 30.90 -56.51 30.11
N PRO A 234 31.78 -57.49 29.93
CA PRO A 234 32.09 -58.00 28.62
C PRO A 234 30.85 -58.78 28.08
N GLU A 235 30.44 -58.45 26.89
CA GLU A 235 29.62 -59.34 26.07
C GLU A 235 30.41 -60.59 25.80
N THR A 236 30.01 -61.67 26.43
CA THR A 236 30.38 -63.04 26.00
C THR A 236 29.10 -63.81 25.69
N GLU A 237 28.92 -64.09 24.45
CA GLU A 237 28.38 -65.12 23.62
C GLU A 237 27.41 -64.63 22.55
#